data_5bd502f623a576fbdb798bdffa0da12a
#
_entry.id   5bd502f623a576fbdb798bdffa0da12a
#
_cell.length_a   1.000
_cell.length_b   1.000
_cell.length_c   1.000
_cell.angle_alpha   90.00
_cell.angle_beta   90.00
_cell.angle_gamma   90.00
#
_symmetry.space_group_name_H-M   'P 1'
#
loop_
_entity.id
_entity.type
_entity.pdbx_description
1 polymer ?
#
loop_
_entity_poly.entity_id
_entity_poly.type
_entity_poly.pdbx_seq_one_letter_code
_entity_poly.pdbx_strand_id
1 'polypeptide(L)'
;MKIIIILFVTLVSLSAYSEYTVDQETINFDSNGVSIAYTVAGEENATPVLMVMGLMASHRLWGEYLVNGLVDAGYKVILFDNRDTGDSENLDRLGKPRIYWKFALSYMGIGFSAPYTLEDMAADGIRVLDELDIDNAHIVGASMGGMIAQTIASSYPERTKSLVSIMSTSGARHLPEMSRQNQDNFSGVGELDSEQVHAYGFYPEAMGRQLTAILQAGDRSEQIKTITVPTLIQHGIDDTLLPVEHGKHTAELIQGSEIIIYDGMGHNLPDEVVPNVLSDMLSFFDR
;
A
#
# COMPACT_ATOMS: atom_id res chain seq x y z
N MET A 1 -16.94 -10.47 20.56
CA MET A 1 -16.63 -9.21 19.91
C MET A 1 -15.12 -9.17 19.66
N LYS A 2 -14.70 -10.02 18.71
CA LYS A 2 -13.31 -10.19 18.25
C LYS A 2 -13.33 -9.94 16.74
N ILE A 3 -13.44 -8.69 16.34
CA ILE A 3 -13.55 -8.29 14.95
C ILE A 3 -12.33 -7.45 14.63
N ILE A 4 -11.68 -7.73 13.52
CA ILE A 4 -10.73 -6.86 12.81
C ILE A 4 -9.24 -7.27 12.77
N ILE A 5 -8.81 -8.47 13.07
CA ILE A 5 -7.37 -8.80 12.96
C ILE A 5 -6.98 -9.61 11.70
N ILE A 6 -7.86 -9.80 10.73
CA ILE A 6 -7.80 -11.00 9.87
C ILE A 6 -7.58 -10.73 8.39
N LEU A 7 -7.25 -9.52 8.02
CA LEU A 7 -7.36 -9.04 6.65
C LEU A 7 -6.30 -9.49 5.66
N PHE A 8 -5.16 -9.94 6.08
CA PHE A 8 -4.05 -10.11 5.16
C PHE A 8 -3.52 -11.53 4.98
N VAL A 9 -3.93 -12.47 5.79
CA VAL A 9 -3.25 -13.77 5.84
C VAL A 9 -3.92 -14.88 5.05
N THR A 10 -5.20 -14.82 4.77
CA THR A 10 -5.85 -15.85 3.93
C THR A 10 -5.60 -15.70 2.43
N LEU A 11 -4.84 -14.70 2.03
CA LEU A 11 -4.64 -14.34 0.62
C LEU A 11 -3.26 -14.65 0.07
N VAL A 12 -2.40 -15.19 0.93
CA VAL A 12 -1.10 -15.65 0.47
C VAL A 12 -1.13 -17.16 0.43
N SER A 13 -1.18 -17.75 -0.76
CA SER A 13 -0.89 -19.16 -0.93
C SER A 13 0.49 -19.43 -0.35
N LEU A 14 0.56 -20.24 0.69
CA LEU A 14 1.77 -20.60 1.46
C LEU A 14 2.86 -21.30 0.63
N SER A 15 2.76 -21.36 -0.69
CA SER A 15 3.55 -22.26 -1.49
C SER A 15 4.80 -21.70 -2.14
N ALA A 16 5.11 -20.43 -2.05
CA ALA A 16 6.34 -19.90 -2.68
C ALA A 16 6.80 -18.54 -2.14
N TYR A 17 7.01 -18.41 -0.84
CA TYR A 17 7.88 -17.33 -0.37
C TYR A 17 9.29 -17.85 -0.25
N SER A 18 10.02 -17.83 -1.36
CA SER A 18 11.46 -17.82 -1.27
C SER A 18 11.90 -16.45 -0.73
N GLU A 19 12.87 -16.43 0.14
CA GLU A 19 13.52 -15.18 0.55
C GLU A 19 13.95 -14.43 -0.70
N TYR A 20 13.70 -13.11 -0.76
CA TYR A 20 14.28 -12.27 -1.81
C TYR A 20 15.77 -12.54 -1.87
N THR A 21 16.26 -13.04 -3.00
CA THR A 21 17.69 -13.12 -3.26
C THR A 21 18.30 -11.74 -3.57
N VAL A 22 17.65 -10.70 -3.09
CA VAL A 22 18.25 -9.40 -3.04
C VAL A 22 19.03 -9.37 -1.74
N ASP A 23 20.32 -9.72 -1.79
CA ASP A 23 21.32 -9.50 -0.74
C ASP A 23 21.44 -7.99 -0.47
N GLN A 24 20.38 -7.37 0.07
CA GLN A 24 20.37 -5.95 0.33
C GLN A 24 20.16 -5.69 1.81
N GLU A 25 21.12 -5.00 2.34
CA GLU A 25 21.12 -4.50 3.69
C GLU A 25 19.90 -3.58 3.88
N THR A 26 19.10 -3.85 4.90
CA THR A 26 18.04 -2.94 5.31
C THR A 26 18.68 -1.72 5.95
N ILE A 27 18.45 -0.54 5.36
CA ILE A 27 18.97 0.73 5.84
C ILE A 27 17.87 1.45 6.61
N ASN A 28 18.23 1.99 7.77
CA ASN A 28 17.31 2.78 8.59
C ASN A 28 17.77 4.25 8.60
N PHE A 29 16.83 5.18 8.44
CA PHE A 29 17.07 6.61 8.56
C PHE A 29 15.97 7.30 9.37
N ASP A 30 16.25 8.50 9.88
CA ASP A 30 15.27 9.29 10.64
C ASP A 30 14.36 10.08 9.69
N SER A 31 13.08 9.73 9.67
CA SER A 31 12.01 10.47 9.00
C SER A 31 11.19 11.26 10.01
N ASN A 32 11.62 12.47 10.35
CA ASN A 32 10.93 13.34 11.31
C ASN A 32 10.73 12.72 12.69
N GLY A 33 11.74 12.07 13.24
CA GLY A 33 11.70 11.41 14.55
C GLY A 33 11.02 10.04 14.51
N VAL A 34 10.95 9.42 13.33
CA VAL A 34 10.54 8.02 13.12
C VAL A 34 11.61 7.33 12.29
N SER A 35 12.14 6.21 12.78
CA SER A 35 13.08 5.40 11.99
C SER A 35 12.32 4.63 10.90
N ILE A 36 12.65 4.91 9.64
CA ILE A 36 12.07 4.24 8.47
C ILE A 36 13.12 3.33 7.85
N ALA A 37 12.73 2.09 7.60
CA ALA A 37 13.56 1.07 6.96
C ALA A 37 13.25 1.00 5.46
N TYR A 38 14.30 0.91 4.64
CA TYR A 38 14.18 0.69 3.20
C TYR A 38 15.27 -0.23 2.68
N THR A 39 15.02 -0.80 1.51
CA THR A 39 15.99 -1.57 0.73
C THR A 39 15.87 -1.20 -0.74
N VAL A 40 16.96 -1.37 -1.50
CA VAL A 40 17.03 -1.00 -2.92
C VAL A 40 17.50 -2.19 -3.74
N ALA A 41 16.85 -2.45 -4.87
CA ALA A 41 17.22 -3.49 -5.83
C ALA A 41 17.44 -2.88 -7.22
N GLY A 42 18.32 -3.47 -8.02
CA GLY A 42 18.63 -3.03 -9.38
C GLY A 42 19.82 -2.08 -9.47
N GLU A 43 20.08 -1.61 -10.69
CA GLU A 43 21.25 -0.79 -11.00
C GLU A 43 21.09 0.63 -10.41
N GLU A 44 22.21 1.20 -9.93
CA GLU A 44 22.22 2.49 -9.22
C GLU A 44 21.61 3.65 -10.04
N ASN A 45 21.92 3.69 -11.33
CA ASN A 45 21.47 4.76 -12.24
C ASN A 45 20.19 4.42 -13.03
N ALA A 46 19.51 3.31 -12.70
CA ALA A 46 18.28 2.92 -13.36
C ALA A 46 17.10 3.81 -12.94
N THR A 47 16.07 3.84 -13.77
CA THR A 47 14.84 4.59 -13.45
C THR A 47 14.20 4.08 -12.17
N PRO A 48 13.97 4.95 -11.17
CA PRO A 48 13.50 4.52 -9.86
C PRO A 48 11.99 4.25 -9.83
N VAL A 49 11.64 3.19 -9.09
CA VAL A 49 10.27 2.80 -8.73
C VAL A 49 10.18 2.69 -7.21
N LEU A 50 9.41 3.55 -6.57
CA LEU A 50 9.10 3.47 -5.13
C LEU A 50 7.84 2.64 -4.92
N MET A 51 7.94 1.58 -4.12
CA MET A 51 6.84 0.65 -3.86
C MET A 51 6.34 0.76 -2.42
N VAL A 52 5.04 1.02 -2.25
CA VAL A 52 4.38 1.27 -0.96
C VAL A 52 3.37 0.17 -0.67
N MET A 53 3.62 -0.61 0.38
CA MET A 53 2.76 -1.73 0.77
C MET A 53 1.56 -1.29 1.64
N GLY A 54 0.59 -2.19 1.78
CA GLY A 54 -0.68 -1.95 2.46
C GLY A 54 -0.61 -2.00 3.99
N LEU A 55 -1.79 -2.07 4.60
CA LEU A 55 -2.03 -2.04 6.04
C LEU A 55 -1.28 -3.16 6.76
N MET A 56 -0.48 -2.82 7.77
CA MET A 56 0.35 -3.72 8.60
C MET A 56 1.41 -4.54 7.83
N ALA A 57 1.48 -4.41 6.54
CA ALA A 57 2.28 -5.26 5.68
C ALA A 57 3.65 -4.64 5.40
N SER A 58 4.71 -5.45 5.51
CA SER A 58 6.05 -5.04 5.10
C SER A 58 6.24 -5.17 3.59
N HIS A 59 7.29 -4.53 3.09
CA HIS A 59 7.72 -4.62 1.69
C HIS A 59 7.91 -6.06 1.20
N ARG A 60 8.18 -7.03 2.10
CA ARG A 60 8.37 -8.45 1.76
C ARG A 60 7.17 -9.07 1.04
N LEU A 61 5.98 -8.49 1.21
CA LEU A 61 4.75 -8.99 0.56
C LEU A 61 4.60 -8.61 -0.92
N TRP A 62 5.49 -7.82 -1.49
CA TRP A 62 5.49 -7.59 -2.93
C TRP A 62 5.80 -8.85 -3.75
N GLY A 63 6.49 -9.84 -3.15
CA GLY A 63 6.86 -11.08 -3.81
C GLY A 63 8.04 -10.91 -4.78
N GLU A 64 8.87 -11.95 -4.86
CA GLU A 64 10.08 -11.96 -5.71
C GLU A 64 9.76 -11.71 -7.17
N TYR A 65 8.69 -12.32 -7.67
CA TYR A 65 8.37 -12.24 -9.08
C TYR A 65 8.18 -10.80 -9.57
N LEU A 66 7.43 -10.00 -8.80
CA LEU A 66 7.16 -8.61 -9.17
C LEU A 66 8.42 -7.74 -9.04
N VAL A 67 9.15 -7.89 -7.94
CA VAL A 67 10.36 -7.09 -7.67
C VAL A 67 11.46 -7.45 -8.67
N ASN A 68 11.77 -8.73 -8.84
CA ASN A 68 12.80 -9.17 -9.78
C ASN A 68 12.42 -8.86 -11.23
N GLY A 69 11.14 -8.97 -11.58
CA GLY A 69 10.66 -8.59 -12.91
C GLY A 69 10.85 -7.10 -13.24
N LEU A 70 10.68 -6.21 -12.26
CA LEU A 70 11.03 -4.79 -12.42
C LEU A 70 12.54 -4.57 -12.55
N VAL A 71 13.34 -5.27 -11.74
CA VAL A 71 14.82 -5.20 -11.81
C VAL A 71 15.32 -5.72 -13.14
N ASP A 72 14.82 -6.86 -13.61
CA ASP A 72 15.18 -7.47 -14.90
C ASP A 72 14.79 -6.59 -16.08
N ALA A 73 13.73 -5.80 -15.94
CA ALA A 73 13.31 -4.78 -16.91
C ALA A 73 14.16 -3.50 -16.84
N GLY A 74 15.14 -3.40 -15.96
CA GLY A 74 16.08 -2.29 -15.87
C GLY A 74 15.62 -1.14 -14.96
N TYR A 75 14.77 -1.39 -13.98
CA TYR A 75 14.35 -0.41 -12.98
C TYR A 75 15.15 -0.54 -11.68
N LYS A 76 15.34 0.59 -10.99
CA LYS A 76 15.82 0.64 -9.59
C LYS A 76 14.60 0.57 -8.68
N VAL A 77 14.38 -0.57 -8.04
CA VAL A 77 13.24 -0.79 -7.16
C VAL A 77 13.59 -0.38 -5.74
N ILE A 78 12.82 0.52 -5.17
CA ILE A 78 12.97 1.04 -3.82
C ILE A 78 11.78 0.53 -3.01
N LEU A 79 12.06 -0.29 -2.02
CA LEU A 79 11.10 -0.91 -1.13
C LEU A 79 11.28 -0.30 0.26
N PHE A 80 10.23 0.18 0.88
CA PHE A 80 10.30 0.64 2.27
C PHE A 80 9.15 0.10 3.09
N ASP A 81 9.39 -0.02 4.37
CA ASP A 81 8.35 -0.36 5.33
C ASP A 81 7.70 0.91 5.85
N ASN A 82 6.38 0.96 5.72
CA ASN A 82 5.62 2.04 6.35
C ASN A 82 5.93 2.12 7.85
N ARG A 83 5.84 3.32 8.44
CA ARG A 83 5.91 3.44 9.90
C ARG A 83 4.98 2.42 10.57
N ASP A 84 5.40 1.84 11.67
CA ASP A 84 4.70 0.77 12.39
C ASP A 84 4.70 -0.61 11.71
N THR A 85 5.50 -0.85 10.68
CA THR A 85 5.57 -2.18 10.05
C THR A 85 6.99 -2.60 9.72
N GLY A 86 7.19 -3.91 9.56
CA GLY A 86 8.45 -4.49 9.12
C GLY A 86 9.63 -4.10 10.01
N ASP A 87 10.68 -3.59 9.38
CA ASP A 87 11.90 -3.15 10.04
C ASP A 87 11.89 -1.63 10.38
N SER A 88 10.80 -0.91 10.02
CA SER A 88 10.57 0.47 10.48
C SER A 88 10.17 0.52 11.95
N GLU A 89 10.32 1.71 12.57
CA GLU A 89 10.01 1.90 13.99
C GLU A 89 8.56 1.56 14.33
N ASN A 90 8.39 0.69 15.34
CA ASN A 90 7.11 0.41 15.96
C ASN A 90 6.72 1.55 16.90
N LEU A 91 5.61 2.20 16.63
CA LEU A 91 5.18 3.42 17.31
C LEU A 91 4.26 3.15 18.51
N ASP A 92 4.53 2.10 19.29
CA ASP A 92 3.74 1.74 20.48
C ASP A 92 3.67 2.86 21.52
N ARG A 93 4.67 3.77 21.52
CA ARG A 93 4.66 5.00 22.33
C ARG A 93 3.46 5.91 22.05
N LEU A 94 2.83 5.79 20.89
CA LEU A 94 1.63 6.55 20.52
C LEU A 94 0.33 5.92 21.04
N GLY A 95 0.45 4.75 21.72
CA GLY A 95 -0.67 4.04 22.32
C GLY A 95 -1.60 3.34 21.33
N LYS A 96 -2.70 2.81 21.85
CA LYS A 96 -3.72 2.08 21.08
C LYS A 96 -4.99 2.93 20.91
N PRO A 97 -5.30 3.43 19.71
CA PRO A 97 -6.52 4.22 19.48
C PRO A 97 -7.79 3.43 19.81
N ARG A 98 -8.79 4.11 20.34
CA ARG A 98 -10.14 3.54 20.55
C ARG A 98 -10.88 3.49 19.21
N ILE A 99 -10.57 2.51 18.38
CA ILE A 99 -10.97 2.43 16.98
C ILE A 99 -12.50 2.49 16.80
N TYR A 100 -13.30 1.87 17.67
CA TYR A 100 -14.75 1.92 17.59
C TYR A 100 -15.33 3.33 17.70
N TRP A 101 -14.75 4.18 18.58
CA TRP A 101 -15.12 5.58 18.66
C TRP A 101 -14.72 6.35 17.41
N LYS A 102 -13.57 6.03 16.82
CA LYS A 102 -13.11 6.67 15.58
C LYS A 102 -14.02 6.32 14.40
N PHE A 103 -14.48 5.07 14.31
CA PHE A 103 -15.50 4.67 13.33
C PHE A 103 -16.80 5.45 13.53
N ALA A 104 -17.31 5.55 14.75
CA ALA A 104 -18.53 6.30 15.03
C ALA A 104 -18.40 7.78 14.66
N LEU A 105 -17.29 8.41 15.00
CA LEU A 105 -16.99 9.82 14.65
C LEU A 105 -16.89 9.99 13.13
N SER A 106 -16.16 9.11 12.44
CA SER A 106 -16.03 9.12 10.99
C SER A 106 -17.39 8.99 10.31
N TYR A 107 -18.22 8.05 10.77
CA TYR A 107 -19.57 7.84 10.24
C TYR A 107 -20.45 9.10 10.41
N MET A 108 -20.33 9.78 11.55
CA MET A 108 -21.05 11.05 11.82
C MET A 108 -20.45 12.27 11.12
N GLY A 109 -19.33 12.11 10.39
CA GLY A 109 -18.62 13.24 9.77
C GLY A 109 -17.94 14.17 10.78
N ILE A 110 -17.67 13.68 12.00
CA ILE A 110 -17.00 14.45 13.05
C ILE A 110 -15.50 14.20 12.95
N GLY A 111 -14.72 15.27 12.78
CA GLY A 111 -13.26 15.22 12.72
C GLY A 111 -12.63 14.69 14.03
N PHE A 112 -11.53 13.99 13.92
CA PHE A 112 -10.73 13.49 15.03
C PHE A 112 -9.26 13.45 14.64
N SER A 113 -8.36 13.39 15.62
CA SER A 113 -6.93 13.22 15.36
C SER A 113 -6.55 11.74 15.29
N ALA A 114 -5.66 11.39 14.36
CA ALA A 114 -4.93 10.13 14.34
C ALA A 114 -3.55 10.28 15.00
N PRO A 115 -2.90 9.21 15.42
CA PRO A 115 -1.52 9.24 15.90
C PRO A 115 -0.53 9.72 14.82
N TYR A 116 -0.81 9.43 13.57
CA TYR A 116 -0.19 9.91 12.33
C TYR A 116 -1.20 9.78 11.18
N THR A 117 -0.92 10.37 10.04
CA THR A 117 -1.83 10.50 8.90
C THR A 117 -1.29 9.79 7.67
N LEU A 118 -2.11 9.67 6.62
CA LEU A 118 -1.62 9.20 5.30
C LEU A 118 -0.62 10.20 4.69
N GLU A 119 -0.76 11.49 5.00
CA GLU A 119 0.18 12.54 4.60
C GLU A 119 1.55 12.36 5.27
N ASP A 120 1.58 11.98 6.55
CA ASP A 120 2.84 11.66 7.25
C ASP A 120 3.53 10.45 6.59
N MET A 121 2.75 9.42 6.22
CA MET A 121 3.27 8.21 5.55
C MET A 121 3.73 8.53 4.12
N ALA A 122 3.03 9.41 3.41
CA ALA A 122 3.45 9.90 2.10
C ALA A 122 4.77 10.68 2.19
N ALA A 123 4.91 11.52 3.22
CA ALA A 123 6.15 12.24 3.48
C ALA A 123 7.32 11.30 3.81
N ASP A 124 7.09 10.16 4.48
CA ASP A 124 8.13 9.14 4.67
C ASP A 124 8.65 8.60 3.32
N GLY A 125 7.75 8.25 2.39
CA GLY A 125 8.15 7.79 1.06
C GLY A 125 8.95 8.84 0.28
N ILE A 126 8.59 10.12 0.38
CA ILE A 126 9.37 11.21 -0.23
C ILE A 126 10.75 11.33 0.40
N ARG A 127 10.87 11.17 1.71
CA ARG A 127 12.17 11.22 2.40
C ARG A 127 13.07 10.03 2.09
N VAL A 128 12.48 8.86 1.80
CA VAL A 128 13.26 7.73 1.24
C VAL A 128 13.89 8.15 -0.09
N LEU A 129 13.17 8.86 -0.96
CA LEU A 129 13.74 9.40 -2.20
C LEU A 129 14.82 10.46 -1.93
N ASP A 130 14.61 11.33 -0.92
CA ASP A 130 15.59 12.34 -0.53
C ASP A 130 16.88 11.71 0.01
N GLU A 131 16.78 10.67 0.83
CA GLU A 131 17.92 9.92 1.37
C GLU A 131 18.77 9.26 0.26
N LEU A 132 18.12 8.91 -0.85
CA LEU A 132 18.75 8.30 -2.01
C LEU A 132 19.17 9.30 -3.10
N ASP A 133 19.06 10.61 -2.84
CA ASP A 133 19.31 11.68 -3.83
C ASP A 133 18.51 11.49 -5.15
N ILE A 134 17.26 11.00 -5.04
CA ILE A 134 16.36 10.74 -6.18
C ILE A 134 15.36 11.88 -6.33
N ASP A 135 15.40 12.58 -7.45
CA ASP A 135 14.50 13.71 -7.73
C ASP A 135 13.04 13.27 -7.92
N ASN A 136 12.79 12.20 -8.65
CA ASN A 136 11.46 11.68 -8.91
C ASN A 136 11.49 10.19 -9.26
N ALA A 137 10.37 9.49 -9.00
CA ALA A 137 10.22 8.06 -9.22
C ALA A 137 8.83 7.71 -9.77
N HIS A 138 8.69 6.53 -10.39
CA HIS A 138 7.39 5.89 -10.51
C HIS A 138 6.92 5.48 -9.11
N ILE A 139 5.68 5.80 -8.75
CA ILE A 139 5.13 5.47 -7.43
C ILE A 139 4.11 4.35 -7.58
N VAL A 140 4.38 3.22 -6.95
CA VAL A 140 3.50 2.04 -6.97
C VAL A 140 2.98 1.78 -5.58
N GLY A 141 1.67 1.64 -5.41
CA GLY A 141 1.10 1.36 -4.09
C GLY A 141 -0.05 0.37 -4.13
N ALA A 142 -0.09 -0.54 -3.15
CA ALA A 142 -1.15 -1.53 -3.01
C ALA A 142 -2.01 -1.28 -1.77
N SER A 143 -3.35 -1.35 -1.91
CA SER A 143 -4.31 -1.19 -0.81
C SER A 143 -4.14 0.16 -0.08
N MET A 144 -3.85 0.17 1.23
CA MET A 144 -3.47 1.40 1.96
C MET A 144 -2.25 2.07 1.31
N GLY A 145 -1.28 1.29 0.82
CA GLY A 145 -0.15 1.83 0.08
C GLY A 145 -0.56 2.55 -1.21
N GLY A 146 -1.63 2.11 -1.86
CA GLY A 146 -2.24 2.84 -2.97
C GLY A 146 -2.85 4.18 -2.53
N MET A 147 -3.45 4.25 -1.34
CA MET A 147 -3.91 5.54 -0.78
C MET A 147 -2.73 6.49 -0.51
N ILE A 148 -1.61 5.95 0.00
CA ILE A 148 -0.38 6.71 0.25
C ILE A 148 0.22 7.17 -1.08
N ALA A 149 0.31 6.29 -2.08
CA ALA A 149 0.80 6.60 -3.42
C ALA A 149 -0.05 7.69 -4.11
N GLN A 150 -1.37 7.63 -3.99
CA GLN A 150 -2.28 8.70 -4.45
C GLN A 150 -2.01 10.02 -3.71
N THR A 151 -1.72 9.97 -2.40
CA THR A 151 -1.36 11.15 -1.61
C THR A 151 -0.01 11.72 -2.06
N ILE A 152 0.98 10.87 -2.35
CA ILE A 152 2.26 11.31 -2.93
C ILE A 152 2.01 12.00 -4.27
N ALA A 153 1.30 11.36 -5.20
CA ALA A 153 1.05 11.90 -6.54
C ALA A 153 0.27 13.22 -6.54
N SER A 154 -0.63 13.42 -5.56
CA SER A 154 -1.41 14.65 -5.44
C SER A 154 -0.64 15.78 -4.75
N SER A 155 0.19 15.46 -3.73
CA SER A 155 0.87 16.45 -2.90
C SER A 155 2.30 16.77 -3.38
N TYR A 156 2.92 15.86 -4.13
CA TYR A 156 4.29 15.95 -4.63
C TYR A 156 4.36 15.55 -6.12
N PRO A 157 3.58 16.21 -7.01
CA PRO A 157 3.54 15.82 -8.43
C PRO A 157 4.90 15.92 -9.13
N GLU A 158 5.77 16.85 -8.71
CA GLU A 158 7.14 17.01 -9.23
C GLU A 158 8.08 15.85 -8.84
N ARG A 159 7.74 15.12 -7.76
CA ARG A 159 8.47 13.94 -7.28
C ARG A 159 7.95 12.63 -7.88
N THR A 160 6.87 12.69 -8.68
CA THR A 160 6.12 11.54 -9.20
C THR A 160 6.19 11.50 -10.72
N LYS A 161 6.91 10.51 -11.28
CA LYS A 161 6.94 10.27 -12.74
C LYS A 161 5.60 9.74 -13.24
N SER A 162 5.06 8.76 -12.53
CA SER A 162 3.73 8.19 -12.76
C SER A 162 3.23 7.50 -11.48
N LEU A 163 1.94 7.25 -11.42
CA LEU A 163 1.26 6.54 -10.33
C LEU A 163 0.72 5.20 -10.83
N VAL A 164 1.01 4.11 -10.09
CA VAL A 164 0.29 2.85 -10.21
C VAL A 164 -0.41 2.56 -8.88
N SER A 165 -1.74 2.48 -8.90
CA SER A 165 -2.56 2.24 -7.72
C SER A 165 -3.27 0.90 -7.83
N ILE A 166 -2.86 -0.06 -7.01
CA ILE A 166 -3.31 -1.46 -7.06
C ILE A 166 -4.31 -1.71 -5.92
N MET A 167 -5.49 -2.31 -6.24
CA MET A 167 -6.53 -2.71 -5.27
C MET A 167 -6.77 -1.67 -4.14
N SER A 168 -6.91 -0.40 -4.51
CA SER A 168 -7.01 0.72 -3.57
C SER A 168 -8.35 1.48 -3.71
N THR A 169 -8.52 2.56 -2.94
CA THR A 169 -9.77 3.31 -2.87
C THR A 169 -9.55 4.81 -2.75
N SER A 170 -10.54 5.59 -3.18
CA SER A 170 -10.66 7.02 -2.88
C SER A 170 -11.21 7.30 -1.47
N GLY A 171 -11.83 6.30 -0.83
CA GLY A 171 -12.52 6.45 0.44
C GLY A 171 -13.90 7.11 0.34
N ALA A 172 -14.45 7.27 -0.87
CA ALA A 172 -15.76 7.90 -1.06
C ALA A 172 -16.88 7.08 -0.41
N ARG A 173 -17.75 7.77 0.33
CA ARG A 173 -18.77 7.14 1.20
C ARG A 173 -19.87 6.37 0.47
N HIS A 174 -20.08 6.63 -0.82
CA HIS A 174 -21.10 5.97 -1.62
C HIS A 174 -20.62 4.64 -2.22
N LEU A 175 -19.34 4.32 -2.09
CA LEU A 175 -18.77 3.08 -2.61
C LEU A 175 -19.23 1.87 -1.79
N PRO A 176 -19.31 0.68 -2.40
CA PRO A 176 -19.73 -0.53 -1.69
C PRO A 176 -18.86 -0.81 -0.47
N GLU A 177 -19.50 -1.22 0.61
CA GLU A 177 -18.76 -1.73 1.78
C GLU A 177 -18.24 -3.15 1.48
N MET A 178 -17.24 -3.56 2.26
CA MET A 178 -16.72 -4.91 2.27
C MET A 178 -17.85 -5.95 2.39
N SER A 179 -17.81 -7.03 1.61
CA SER A 179 -18.83 -8.07 1.64
C SER A 179 -18.97 -8.70 3.04
N ARG A 180 -20.21 -9.04 3.43
CA ARG A 180 -20.48 -9.70 4.72
C ARG A 180 -19.78 -11.04 4.85
N GLN A 181 -19.63 -11.78 3.75
CA GLN A 181 -18.93 -13.06 3.74
C GLN A 181 -17.44 -12.90 4.11
N ASN A 182 -16.83 -11.79 3.75
CA ASN A 182 -15.48 -11.47 4.20
C ASN A 182 -15.44 -10.98 5.64
N GLN A 183 -16.45 -10.26 6.10
CA GLN A 183 -16.56 -9.91 7.52
C GLN A 183 -16.57 -11.17 8.41
N ASP A 184 -17.17 -12.27 7.96
CA ASP A 184 -17.19 -13.55 8.66
C ASP A 184 -15.87 -14.33 8.48
N ASN A 185 -15.27 -14.32 7.30
CA ASN A 185 -13.94 -14.90 7.05
C ASN A 185 -12.82 -14.15 7.78
N PHE A 186 -13.02 -12.85 8.06
CA PHE A 186 -12.14 -12.05 8.93
C PHE A 186 -12.07 -12.57 10.37
N SER A 187 -13.03 -13.37 10.81
CA SER A 187 -13.02 -13.96 12.14
C SER A 187 -12.07 -15.17 12.28
N GLY A 188 -11.57 -15.75 11.19
CA GLY A 188 -10.80 -17.00 11.15
C GLY A 188 -9.27 -16.88 11.11
N VAL A 189 -8.68 -15.69 10.89
CA VAL A 189 -7.22 -15.51 10.73
C VAL A 189 -6.47 -15.33 12.07
N GLY A 190 -7.12 -15.56 13.18
CA GLY A 190 -6.47 -15.49 14.50
C GLY A 190 -5.41 -16.56 14.81
N GLU A 191 -4.94 -17.34 13.82
CA GLU A 191 -4.05 -18.50 14.03
C GLU A 191 -2.78 -18.47 13.18
N LEU A 192 -2.27 -17.28 12.80
CA LEU A 192 -0.87 -17.24 12.40
C LEU A 192 -0.01 -17.39 13.64
N ASP A 193 0.88 -18.34 13.57
CA ASP A 193 2.00 -18.49 14.46
C ASP A 193 2.79 -17.18 14.52
N SER A 194 3.25 -16.81 15.72
CA SER A 194 4.03 -15.58 15.93
C SER A 194 5.31 -15.54 15.07
N GLU A 195 5.89 -16.68 14.75
CA GLU A 195 7.05 -16.82 13.88
C GLU A 195 6.73 -16.45 12.43
N GLN A 196 5.58 -16.88 11.91
CA GLN A 196 5.10 -16.51 10.58
C GLN A 196 4.78 -15.00 10.48
N VAL A 197 4.13 -14.43 11.50
CA VAL A 197 3.85 -13.01 11.57
C VAL A 197 5.14 -12.20 11.46
N HIS A 198 6.18 -12.58 12.20
CA HIS A 198 7.47 -11.90 12.16
C HIS A 198 8.22 -12.13 10.84
N ALA A 199 8.19 -13.34 10.28
CA ALA A 199 8.86 -13.65 9.01
C ALA A 199 8.36 -12.78 7.85
N TYR A 200 7.05 -12.46 7.83
CA TYR A 200 6.46 -11.57 6.81
C TYR A 200 6.51 -10.09 7.18
N GLY A 201 7.07 -9.75 8.34
CA GLY A 201 7.16 -8.38 8.80
C GLY A 201 5.80 -7.74 9.13
N PHE A 202 4.78 -8.56 9.45
CA PHE A 202 3.51 -8.03 9.94
C PHE A 202 3.66 -7.51 11.37
N TYR A 203 3.01 -6.38 11.64
CA TYR A 203 2.90 -5.84 12.99
C TYR A 203 1.43 -5.54 13.35
N PRO A 204 0.69 -6.54 13.89
CA PRO A 204 -0.74 -6.42 14.17
C PRO A 204 -1.10 -5.27 15.12
N GLU A 205 -0.19 -4.87 16.01
CA GLU A 205 -0.35 -3.74 16.93
C GLU A 205 -0.46 -2.39 16.23
N ALA A 206 0.08 -2.27 15.00
CA ALA A 206 -0.05 -1.08 14.16
C ALA A 206 -1.46 -0.86 13.64
N MET A 207 -2.26 -1.93 13.52
CA MET A 207 -3.57 -1.89 12.87
C MET A 207 -4.43 -0.73 13.36
N GLY A 208 -4.56 -0.57 14.67
CA GLY A 208 -5.41 0.50 15.24
C GLY A 208 -4.94 1.89 14.85
N ARG A 209 -3.64 2.12 14.76
CA ARG A 209 -3.04 3.41 14.39
C ARG A 209 -3.18 3.69 12.89
N GLN A 210 -2.81 2.74 12.05
CA GLN A 210 -2.92 2.86 10.58
C GLN A 210 -4.38 2.96 10.14
N LEU A 211 -5.28 2.15 10.71
CA LEU A 211 -6.71 2.23 10.41
C LEU A 211 -7.32 3.57 10.85
N THR A 212 -6.82 4.15 11.95
CA THR A 212 -7.22 5.49 12.38
C THR A 212 -6.78 6.56 11.38
N ALA A 213 -5.60 6.43 10.76
CA ALA A 213 -5.13 7.30 9.68
C ALA A 213 -6.03 7.22 8.45
N ILE A 214 -6.40 6.00 8.02
CA ILE A 214 -7.35 5.78 6.92
C ILE A 214 -8.71 6.45 7.21
N LEU A 215 -9.26 6.21 8.40
CA LEU A 215 -10.55 6.77 8.81
C LEU A 215 -10.53 8.30 8.92
N GLN A 216 -9.41 8.88 9.34
CA GLN A 216 -9.23 10.33 9.40
C GLN A 216 -9.17 10.94 8.00
N ALA A 217 -8.46 10.30 7.08
CA ALA A 217 -8.36 10.74 5.69
C ALA A 217 -9.75 10.75 5.01
N GLY A 218 -10.61 9.76 5.33
CA GLY A 218 -11.98 9.69 4.86
C GLY A 218 -12.10 9.72 3.34
N ASP A 219 -13.04 10.51 2.82
CA ASP A 219 -13.26 10.71 1.38
C ASP A 219 -12.19 11.67 0.81
N ARG A 220 -11.30 11.13 -0.03
CA ARG A 220 -10.19 11.85 -0.66
C ARG A 220 -10.45 12.22 -2.12
N SER A 221 -11.73 12.15 -2.56
CA SER A 221 -12.09 12.38 -3.96
C SER A 221 -11.58 13.71 -4.50
N GLU A 222 -11.70 14.79 -3.73
CA GLU A 222 -11.21 16.11 -4.16
C GLU A 222 -9.69 16.17 -4.24
N GLN A 223 -8.97 15.50 -3.35
CA GLN A 223 -7.52 15.39 -3.40
C GLN A 223 -7.09 14.58 -4.65
N ILE A 224 -7.73 13.46 -4.92
CA ILE A 224 -7.41 12.58 -6.05
C ILE A 224 -7.63 13.27 -7.40
N LYS A 225 -8.65 14.12 -7.53
CA LYS A 225 -8.87 14.93 -8.74
C LYS A 225 -7.72 15.88 -9.07
N THR A 226 -6.86 16.21 -8.12
CA THR A 226 -5.69 17.07 -8.36
C THR A 226 -4.50 16.31 -8.97
N ILE A 227 -4.56 14.99 -9.06
CA ILE A 227 -3.50 14.18 -9.66
C ILE A 227 -3.46 14.45 -11.16
N THR A 228 -2.30 14.89 -11.65
CA THR A 228 -2.05 15.23 -13.06
C THR A 228 -1.00 14.36 -13.72
N VAL A 229 -0.31 13.54 -12.95
CA VAL A 229 0.71 12.61 -13.48
C VAL A 229 0.06 11.43 -14.19
N PRO A 230 0.74 10.80 -15.17
CA PRO A 230 0.25 9.58 -15.78
C PRO A 230 -0.13 8.56 -14.71
N THR A 231 -1.32 7.96 -14.81
CA THR A 231 -1.85 7.09 -13.75
C THR A 231 -2.44 5.80 -14.33
N LEU A 232 -2.02 4.67 -13.76
CA LEU A 232 -2.59 3.34 -13.99
C LEU A 232 -3.27 2.85 -12.72
N ILE A 233 -4.52 2.43 -12.83
CA ILE A 233 -5.27 1.74 -11.79
C ILE A 233 -5.33 0.25 -12.14
N GLN A 234 -4.93 -0.61 -11.21
CA GLN A 234 -5.00 -2.06 -11.34
C GLN A 234 -5.90 -2.63 -10.25
N HIS A 235 -6.92 -3.40 -10.58
CA HIS A 235 -7.88 -3.88 -9.61
C HIS A 235 -8.42 -5.27 -9.95
N GLY A 236 -8.65 -6.10 -8.95
CA GLY A 236 -9.26 -7.42 -9.12
C GLY A 236 -10.77 -7.35 -9.17
N ILE A 237 -11.40 -8.11 -10.08
CA ILE A 237 -12.88 -8.21 -10.15
C ILE A 237 -13.44 -8.93 -8.92
N ASP A 238 -12.66 -9.85 -8.35
CA ASP A 238 -13.05 -10.69 -7.21
C ASP A 238 -12.64 -10.07 -5.86
N ASP A 239 -12.22 -8.80 -5.86
CA ASP A 239 -11.88 -8.10 -4.61
C ASP A 239 -13.14 -7.85 -3.78
N THR A 240 -13.22 -8.55 -2.69
CA THR A 240 -14.35 -8.53 -1.76
C THR A 240 -14.10 -7.68 -0.52
N LEU A 241 -12.86 -7.17 -0.37
CA LEU A 241 -12.50 -6.20 0.66
C LEU A 241 -12.76 -4.77 0.19
N LEU A 242 -12.21 -4.43 -0.96
CA LEU A 242 -12.46 -3.19 -1.68
C LEU A 242 -13.02 -3.55 -3.06
N PRO A 243 -14.35 -3.73 -3.22
CA PRO A 243 -14.95 -4.10 -4.49
C PRO A 243 -14.45 -3.27 -5.66
N VAL A 244 -14.45 -3.84 -6.86
CA VAL A 244 -13.85 -3.24 -8.09
C VAL A 244 -14.35 -1.82 -8.37
N GLU A 245 -15.50 -1.44 -7.85
CA GLU A 245 -16.06 -0.09 -7.92
C GLU A 245 -15.13 0.96 -7.29
N HIS A 246 -14.30 0.57 -6.30
CA HIS A 246 -13.31 1.47 -5.70
C HIS A 246 -12.22 1.86 -6.70
N GLY A 247 -11.70 0.90 -7.46
CA GLY A 247 -10.74 1.17 -8.53
C GLY A 247 -11.35 1.98 -9.66
N LYS A 248 -12.55 1.62 -10.11
CA LYS A 248 -13.29 2.36 -11.15
C LYS A 248 -13.51 3.81 -10.76
N HIS A 249 -13.99 4.06 -9.54
CA HIS A 249 -14.21 5.41 -9.05
C HIS A 249 -12.90 6.21 -8.97
N THR A 250 -11.79 5.59 -8.52
CA THR A 250 -10.49 6.25 -8.52
C THR A 250 -10.07 6.65 -9.94
N ALA A 251 -10.26 5.77 -10.92
CA ALA A 251 -9.97 6.07 -12.32
C ALA A 251 -10.86 7.19 -12.87
N GLU A 252 -12.13 7.24 -12.52
CA GLU A 252 -13.06 8.31 -12.94
C GLU A 252 -12.65 9.69 -12.38
N LEU A 253 -12.01 9.72 -11.21
CA LEU A 253 -11.56 10.97 -10.58
C LEU A 253 -10.30 11.55 -11.23
N ILE A 254 -9.41 10.70 -11.77
CA ILE A 254 -8.11 11.13 -12.31
C ILE A 254 -8.21 11.27 -13.83
N GLN A 255 -8.13 12.48 -14.30
CA GLN A 255 -8.24 12.76 -15.73
C GLN A 255 -7.11 12.10 -16.53
N GLY A 256 -7.48 11.25 -17.50
CA GLY A 256 -6.51 10.57 -18.37
C GLY A 256 -5.87 9.33 -17.75
N SER A 257 -6.34 8.87 -16.59
CA SER A 257 -5.92 7.59 -16.04
C SER A 257 -6.39 6.41 -16.86
N GLU A 258 -5.63 5.32 -16.80
CA GLU A 258 -6.00 4.01 -17.34
C GLU A 258 -6.45 3.09 -16.21
N ILE A 259 -7.36 2.17 -16.49
CA ILE A 259 -7.75 1.11 -15.54
C ILE A 259 -7.69 -0.25 -16.21
N ILE A 260 -7.08 -1.22 -15.51
CA ILE A 260 -7.06 -2.62 -15.88
C ILE A 260 -7.69 -3.45 -14.76
N ILE A 261 -8.64 -4.29 -15.14
CA ILE A 261 -9.35 -5.17 -14.20
C ILE A 261 -8.95 -6.60 -14.50
N TYR A 262 -8.55 -7.34 -13.45
CA TYR A 262 -8.06 -8.71 -13.57
C TYR A 262 -9.09 -9.71 -13.04
N ASP A 263 -9.43 -10.70 -13.87
CA ASP A 263 -10.18 -11.87 -13.45
C ASP A 263 -9.31 -12.74 -12.53
N GLY A 264 -9.90 -13.35 -11.50
CA GLY A 264 -9.19 -14.19 -10.55
C GLY A 264 -8.33 -13.45 -9.52
N MET A 265 -8.33 -12.11 -9.57
CA MET A 265 -7.66 -11.27 -8.58
C MET A 265 -8.67 -10.78 -7.53
N GLY A 266 -8.44 -11.16 -6.28
CA GLY A 266 -9.13 -10.60 -5.11
C GLY A 266 -8.39 -9.40 -4.54
N HIS A 267 -8.40 -9.26 -3.18
CA HIS A 267 -7.56 -8.27 -2.48
C HIS A 267 -6.16 -8.83 -2.22
N ASN A 268 -5.53 -9.39 -3.24
CA ASN A 268 -4.22 -10.02 -3.22
C ASN A 268 -3.61 -9.99 -4.63
N LEU A 269 -2.36 -10.43 -4.74
CA LEU A 269 -1.65 -10.62 -5.99
C LEU A 269 -1.37 -12.12 -6.17
N PRO A 270 -2.33 -12.90 -6.72
CA PRO A 270 -2.13 -14.33 -6.91
C PRO A 270 -1.12 -14.61 -8.02
N ASP A 271 -0.35 -15.70 -7.88
CA ASP A 271 0.77 -16.07 -8.77
C ASP A 271 0.36 -16.12 -10.25
N GLU A 272 -0.89 -16.50 -10.53
CA GLU A 272 -1.43 -16.57 -11.90
C GLU A 272 -1.68 -15.19 -12.52
N VAL A 273 -1.89 -14.17 -11.69
CA VAL A 273 -2.22 -12.80 -12.14
C VAL A 273 -1.00 -11.88 -12.13
N VAL A 274 -0.06 -12.08 -11.22
CA VAL A 274 1.13 -11.23 -11.06
C VAL A 274 1.89 -11.00 -12.37
N PRO A 275 2.08 -12.00 -13.28
CA PRO A 275 2.74 -11.77 -14.57
C PRO A 275 2.03 -10.72 -15.43
N ASN A 276 0.69 -10.70 -15.44
CA ASN A 276 -0.08 -9.72 -16.19
C ASN A 276 0.01 -8.34 -15.54
N VAL A 277 -0.10 -8.27 -14.20
CA VAL A 277 0.07 -7.03 -13.43
C VAL A 277 1.43 -6.38 -13.73
N LEU A 278 2.51 -7.17 -13.70
CA LEU A 278 3.86 -6.70 -14.05
C LEU A 278 3.95 -6.24 -15.51
N SER A 279 3.48 -7.06 -16.45
CA SER A 279 3.54 -6.74 -17.89
C SER A 279 2.82 -5.44 -18.23
N ASP A 280 1.64 -5.23 -17.64
CA ASP A 280 0.85 -4.02 -17.86
C ASP A 280 1.52 -2.78 -17.22
N MET A 281 2.11 -2.96 -16.04
CA MET A 281 2.88 -1.91 -15.35
C MET A 281 4.10 -1.49 -16.17
N LEU A 282 4.89 -2.45 -16.68
CA LEU A 282 6.04 -2.18 -17.54
C LEU A 282 5.62 -1.46 -18.84
N SER A 283 4.58 -1.96 -19.50
CA SER A 283 4.03 -1.33 -20.70
C SER A 283 3.54 0.09 -20.47
N PHE A 284 3.09 0.39 -19.24
CA PHE A 284 2.68 1.73 -18.84
C PHE A 284 3.88 2.65 -18.58
N PHE A 285 4.96 2.15 -17.95
CA PHE A 285 6.16 2.94 -17.67
C PHE A 285 6.95 3.33 -18.93
N ASP A 286 6.85 2.55 -19.99
CA ASP A 286 7.56 2.76 -21.27
C ASP A 286 6.94 3.85 -22.17
N ARG A 287 5.85 4.47 -21.76
CA ARG A 287 5.14 5.51 -22.52
C ARG A 287 5.54 6.90 -22.10
#